data_e278a9da59fb41a8172fca524801e6a8
#
_entry.id   e278a9da59fb41a8172fca524801e6a8
#
_cell.length_a   1.000
_cell.length_b   1.000
_cell.length_c   1.000
_cell.angle_alpha   90.00
_cell.angle_beta   90.00
_cell.angle_gamma   90.00
#
_symmetry.space_group_name_H-M   'P 1'
#
loop_
_entity.id
_entity.type
_entity.pdbx_description
1 polymer ?
#
loop_
_entity_poly.entity_id
_entity_poly.type
_entity_poly.pdbx_seq_one_letter_code
_entity_poly.pdbx_strand_id
1 'polypeptide(L)'
;MGIIDIFFPKKKEQVAINSYFRTLNAYTPSFTTYDGGLYEMDLTRSAIHTFANQVSKLKPEVTGKARPELNKILQYKPNPIMDTTKFLYKLATILSVHNTAIIAPLFNKDETKIIGLYPLLPSNAEVVEYRKKLWLRYRFINGEVGAIEFDKVGILNQYFYRDEFFGESNGAMSNTLKLLDIQNQGMQDAIEQSATIRFMAKIGQNVRPEDLKAERDRFSQMNLSNENRSGVMIFDAKYADVQQIESKPYLIDSDQMESIKNNVFNYF
;
A
#
# COMPACT_ATOMS: atom_id res chain seq x y z
N MET A 1 5.32 -22.22 -24.15
CA MET A 1 4.59 -20.99 -24.48
C MET A 1 4.40 -20.25 -23.16
N GLY A 2 5.08 -19.14 -22.96
CA GLY A 2 4.97 -18.38 -21.71
C GLY A 2 3.65 -17.62 -21.66
N ILE A 3 3.21 -17.24 -20.43
CA ILE A 3 2.01 -16.41 -20.23
C ILE A 3 2.08 -15.14 -21.10
N ILE A 4 3.27 -14.60 -21.31
CA ILE A 4 3.54 -13.39 -22.10
C ILE A 4 3.28 -13.59 -23.59
N ASP A 5 3.58 -14.77 -24.14
CA ASP A 5 3.29 -15.07 -25.56
C ASP A 5 1.78 -15.09 -25.84
N ILE A 6 0.97 -15.29 -24.81
CA ILE A 6 -0.50 -15.22 -24.90
C ILE A 6 -0.96 -13.75 -24.90
N PHE A 7 -0.28 -12.88 -24.15
CA PHE A 7 -0.67 -11.49 -24.01
C PHE A 7 -0.18 -10.62 -25.16
N PHE A 8 1.06 -10.84 -25.58
CA PHE A 8 1.73 -10.00 -26.57
C PHE A 8 2.49 -10.88 -27.57
N PRO A 9 1.86 -11.33 -28.64
CA PRO A 9 2.55 -12.09 -29.68
C PRO A 9 3.72 -11.28 -30.25
N LYS A 10 4.89 -11.91 -30.32
CA LYS A 10 6.14 -11.25 -30.76
C LYS A 10 6.06 -10.84 -32.23
N LYS A 11 5.64 -9.62 -32.50
CA LYS A 11 5.69 -9.00 -33.82
C LYS A 11 6.96 -8.17 -34.00
N LYS A 12 7.44 -8.03 -35.23
CA LYS A 12 8.58 -7.13 -35.59
C LYS A 12 8.35 -5.70 -35.11
N GLU A 13 7.09 -5.21 -35.11
CA GLU A 13 6.73 -3.89 -34.61
C GLU A 13 6.91 -3.73 -33.10
N GLN A 14 6.65 -4.76 -32.29
CA GLN A 14 6.86 -4.70 -30.83
C GLN A 14 8.34 -4.56 -30.46
N VAL A 15 9.23 -5.21 -31.21
CA VAL A 15 10.67 -5.05 -31.03
C VAL A 15 11.11 -3.61 -31.36
N ALA A 16 10.54 -3.03 -32.39
CA ALA A 16 10.81 -1.63 -32.77
C ALA A 16 10.25 -0.64 -31.76
N ILE A 17 9.04 -0.86 -31.23
CA ILE A 17 8.42 -0.03 -30.18
C ILE A 17 9.25 -0.06 -28.91
N ASN A 18 9.86 -1.19 -28.58
CA ASN A 18 10.72 -1.32 -27.39
C ASN A 18 12.07 -0.60 -27.53
N SER A 19 12.52 -0.34 -28.76
CA SER A 19 13.84 0.25 -29.05
C SER A 19 13.77 1.73 -29.44
N TYR A 20 12.72 2.15 -30.15
CA TYR A 20 12.58 3.51 -30.70
C TYR A 20 11.18 4.07 -30.41
N PHE A 21 11.03 4.74 -29.28
CA PHE A 21 9.78 5.37 -28.88
C PHE A 21 10.02 6.70 -28.17
N ARG A 22 8.99 7.52 -28.13
CA ARG A 22 8.91 8.70 -27.28
C ARG A 22 7.91 8.40 -26.17
N THR A 23 8.39 8.36 -24.93
CA THR A 23 7.50 8.27 -23.76
C THR A 23 6.75 9.59 -23.64
N LEU A 24 5.43 9.53 -23.63
CA LEU A 24 4.56 10.69 -23.41
C LEU A 24 4.29 10.82 -21.92
N ASN A 25 3.95 9.73 -21.26
CA ASN A 25 3.69 9.69 -19.85
C ASN A 25 4.03 8.32 -19.23
N ALA A 26 4.42 8.34 -17.96
CA ALA A 26 4.62 7.15 -17.15
C ALA A 26 3.86 7.33 -15.83
N TYR A 27 3.27 6.27 -15.33
CA TYR A 27 2.56 6.30 -14.08
C TYR A 27 3.47 6.77 -12.93
N THR A 28 3.03 7.78 -12.20
CA THR A 28 3.71 8.25 -11.00
C THR A 28 3.13 7.51 -9.80
N PRO A 29 3.92 6.67 -9.09
CA PRO A 29 3.43 5.93 -7.95
C PRO A 29 2.94 6.87 -6.84
N SER A 30 1.92 6.44 -6.12
CA SER A 30 1.46 7.17 -4.93
C SER A 30 2.56 7.20 -3.89
N PHE A 31 2.84 8.40 -3.39
CA PHE A 31 3.82 8.62 -2.33
C PHE A 31 3.17 8.36 -0.98
N THR A 32 3.81 7.55 -0.13
CA THR A 32 3.46 7.41 1.28
C THR A 32 4.71 7.64 2.13
N THR A 33 4.52 8.13 3.33
CA THR A 33 5.59 8.25 4.34
C THR A 33 5.86 6.94 5.07
N TYR A 34 5.09 5.89 4.75
CA TYR A 34 5.19 4.56 5.31
C TYR A 34 6.03 3.65 4.42
N ASP A 35 6.99 2.91 5.01
CA ASP A 35 7.96 2.09 4.27
C ASP A 35 7.34 0.96 3.44
N GLY A 36 6.15 0.47 3.81
CA GLY A 36 5.43 -0.58 3.09
C GLY A 36 4.51 -0.09 1.96
N GLY A 37 4.29 1.22 1.83
CA GLY A 37 3.33 1.78 0.89
C GLY A 37 1.86 1.74 1.36
N LEU A 38 0.95 2.33 0.56
CA LEU A 38 -0.45 2.53 0.92
C LEU A 38 -1.19 1.21 1.27
N TYR A 39 -0.97 0.16 0.49
CA TYR A 39 -1.65 -1.12 0.65
C TYR A 39 -1.08 -1.98 1.79
N GLU A 40 0.07 -1.61 2.34
CA GLU A 40 0.71 -2.31 3.46
C GLU A 40 0.16 -1.86 4.82
N MET A 41 -0.49 -0.70 4.89
CA MET A 41 -1.14 -0.23 6.11
C MET A 41 -2.44 -1.01 6.36
N ASP A 42 -2.66 -1.46 7.57
CA ASP A 42 -3.80 -2.29 7.98
C ASP A 42 -5.16 -1.62 7.72
N LEU A 43 -5.30 -0.36 8.10
CA LEU A 43 -6.54 0.40 7.96
C LEU A 43 -6.89 0.65 6.48
N THR A 44 -5.94 1.08 5.67
CA THR A 44 -6.14 1.30 4.24
C THR A 44 -6.42 0.00 3.50
N ARG A 45 -5.69 -1.07 3.85
CA ARG A 45 -5.94 -2.41 3.30
C ARG A 45 -7.35 -2.90 3.64
N SER A 46 -7.81 -2.68 4.88
CA SER A 46 -9.16 -3.05 5.31
C SER A 46 -10.24 -2.29 4.53
N ALA A 47 -10.08 -0.98 4.36
CA ALA A 47 -10.99 -0.14 3.58
C ALA A 47 -11.07 -0.62 2.11
N ILE A 48 -9.91 -0.75 1.47
CA ILE A 48 -9.80 -1.21 0.08
C ILE A 48 -10.36 -2.64 -0.07
N HIS A 49 -10.07 -3.54 0.87
CA HIS A 49 -10.61 -4.90 0.87
C HIS A 49 -12.14 -4.90 0.93
N THR A 50 -12.72 -4.07 1.78
CA THR A 50 -14.18 -3.97 1.93
C THR A 50 -14.81 -3.51 0.61
N PHE A 51 -14.29 -2.47 0.00
CA PHE A 51 -14.74 -1.98 -1.29
C PHE A 51 -14.57 -3.04 -2.40
N ALA A 52 -13.36 -3.60 -2.54
CA ALA A 52 -13.07 -4.61 -3.56
C ALA A 52 -13.92 -5.86 -3.40
N ASN A 53 -14.23 -6.26 -2.16
CA ASN A 53 -15.11 -7.40 -1.88
C ASN A 53 -16.56 -7.12 -2.31
N GLN A 54 -17.06 -5.89 -2.16
CA GLN A 54 -18.39 -5.52 -2.67
C GLN A 54 -18.40 -5.51 -4.21
N VAL A 55 -17.41 -4.91 -4.84
CA VAL A 55 -17.27 -4.89 -6.31
C VAL A 55 -17.17 -6.31 -6.88
N SER A 56 -16.49 -7.21 -6.20
CA SER A 56 -16.30 -8.59 -6.64
C SER A 56 -17.59 -9.40 -6.75
N LYS A 57 -18.65 -8.98 -6.06
CA LYS A 57 -19.98 -9.63 -6.09
C LYS A 57 -20.86 -9.15 -7.25
N LEU A 58 -20.43 -8.11 -7.95
CA LEU A 58 -21.18 -7.58 -9.08
C LEU A 58 -21.19 -8.60 -10.25
N LYS A 59 -22.26 -8.55 -11.03
CA LYS A 59 -22.35 -9.28 -12.29
C LYS A 59 -22.20 -8.30 -13.43
N PRO A 60 -21.00 -8.18 -14.03
CA PRO A 60 -20.78 -7.25 -15.12
C PRO A 60 -21.52 -7.73 -16.37
N GLU A 61 -22.06 -6.79 -17.11
CA GLU A 61 -22.77 -7.05 -18.35
C GLU A 61 -22.22 -6.18 -19.48
N VAL A 62 -22.01 -6.80 -20.63
CA VAL A 62 -21.59 -6.11 -21.85
C VAL A 62 -22.84 -5.72 -22.63
N THR A 63 -23.03 -4.42 -22.86
CA THR A 63 -24.20 -3.88 -23.58
C THR A 63 -23.81 -3.33 -24.97
N GLY A 64 -24.80 -3.07 -25.80
CA GLY A 64 -24.63 -2.50 -27.12
C GLY A 64 -24.32 -3.56 -28.19
N LYS A 65 -23.45 -3.20 -29.15
CA LYS A 65 -23.09 -4.10 -30.26
C LYS A 65 -22.03 -5.13 -29.88
N ALA A 66 -21.64 -5.19 -28.62
CA ALA A 66 -20.67 -6.14 -28.12
C ALA A 66 -21.25 -7.57 -28.24
N ARG A 67 -20.35 -8.49 -28.54
CA ARG A 67 -20.74 -9.86 -28.84
C ARG A 67 -21.12 -10.62 -27.57
N PRO A 68 -22.12 -11.54 -27.64
CA PRO A 68 -22.50 -12.39 -26.51
C PRO A 68 -21.32 -13.18 -25.92
N GLU A 69 -20.33 -13.52 -26.75
CA GLU A 69 -19.10 -14.21 -26.36
C GLU A 69 -18.29 -13.43 -25.32
N LEU A 70 -18.15 -12.09 -25.50
CA LEU A 70 -17.44 -11.24 -24.56
C LEU A 70 -18.16 -11.14 -23.22
N ASN A 71 -19.51 -11.10 -23.26
CA ASN A 71 -20.30 -11.11 -22.04
C ASN A 71 -20.09 -12.42 -21.24
N LYS A 72 -20.06 -13.56 -21.93
CA LYS A 72 -19.79 -14.85 -21.31
C LYS A 72 -18.39 -14.90 -20.68
N ILE A 73 -17.37 -14.40 -21.38
CA ILE A 73 -16.01 -14.32 -20.86
C ILE A 73 -15.99 -13.48 -19.57
N LEU A 74 -16.60 -12.29 -19.60
CA LEU A 74 -16.59 -11.37 -18.47
C LEU A 74 -17.38 -11.91 -17.26
N GLN A 75 -18.48 -12.63 -17.49
CA GLN A 75 -19.33 -13.13 -16.41
C GLN A 75 -18.82 -14.41 -15.73
N TYR A 76 -18.02 -15.21 -16.42
CA TYR A 76 -17.57 -16.50 -15.87
C TYR A 76 -16.07 -16.59 -15.65
N LYS A 77 -15.28 -16.39 -16.70
CA LYS A 77 -13.84 -16.57 -16.63
C LYS A 77 -13.12 -15.59 -17.55
N PRO A 78 -12.83 -14.38 -17.05
CA PRO A 78 -12.15 -13.35 -17.82
C PRO A 78 -10.78 -13.75 -18.35
N ASN A 79 -10.05 -14.64 -17.66
CA ASN A 79 -8.76 -15.15 -18.13
C ASN A 79 -8.46 -16.55 -17.55
N PRO A 80 -7.41 -17.25 -18.01
CA PRO A 80 -7.12 -18.62 -17.58
C PRO A 80 -6.89 -18.83 -16.09
N ILE A 81 -6.48 -17.77 -15.37
CA ILE A 81 -6.08 -17.83 -13.95
C ILE A 81 -7.07 -17.16 -12.99
N MET A 82 -8.05 -16.42 -13.51
CA MET A 82 -9.03 -15.68 -12.70
C MET A 82 -10.45 -15.95 -13.18
N ASP A 83 -11.34 -16.24 -12.24
CA ASP A 83 -12.78 -16.10 -12.43
C ASP A 83 -13.20 -14.62 -12.34
N THR A 84 -14.47 -14.34 -12.59
CA THR A 84 -15.00 -12.98 -12.58
C THR A 84 -14.84 -12.31 -11.21
N THR A 85 -15.07 -13.03 -10.12
CA THR A 85 -14.96 -12.54 -8.76
C THR A 85 -13.54 -12.07 -8.45
N LYS A 86 -12.54 -12.90 -8.75
CA LYS A 86 -11.13 -12.56 -8.57
C LYS A 86 -10.67 -11.43 -9.49
N PHE A 87 -11.18 -11.41 -10.73
CA PHE A 87 -10.87 -10.35 -11.68
C PHE A 87 -11.37 -8.99 -11.19
N LEU A 88 -12.64 -8.92 -10.79
CA LEU A 88 -13.25 -7.69 -10.28
C LEU A 88 -12.60 -7.23 -8.97
N TYR A 89 -12.34 -8.17 -8.05
CA TYR A 89 -11.63 -7.88 -6.81
C TYR A 89 -10.26 -7.26 -7.08
N LYS A 90 -9.45 -7.90 -7.94
CA LYS A 90 -8.13 -7.39 -8.30
C LYS A 90 -8.20 -6.04 -9.01
N LEU A 91 -9.16 -5.87 -9.92
CA LEU A 91 -9.36 -4.62 -10.64
C LEU A 91 -9.71 -3.46 -9.70
N ALA A 92 -10.67 -3.69 -8.78
CA ALA A 92 -11.06 -2.71 -7.77
C ALA A 92 -9.91 -2.38 -6.82
N THR A 93 -9.13 -3.39 -6.39
CA THR A 93 -7.95 -3.16 -5.55
C THR A 93 -6.91 -2.31 -6.27
N ILE A 94 -6.59 -2.62 -7.53
CA ILE A 94 -5.64 -1.83 -8.33
C ILE A 94 -6.15 -0.39 -8.48
N LEU A 95 -7.43 -0.22 -8.77
CA LEU A 95 -8.05 1.09 -8.94
C LEU A 95 -7.96 1.93 -7.66
N SER A 96 -8.26 1.36 -6.50
CA SER A 96 -8.18 2.07 -5.22
C SER A 96 -6.73 2.41 -4.82
N VAL A 97 -5.78 1.50 -5.06
CA VAL A 97 -4.37 1.72 -4.69
C VAL A 97 -3.70 2.74 -5.61
N HIS A 98 -4.01 2.69 -6.90
CA HIS A 98 -3.27 3.45 -7.91
C HIS A 98 -4.11 4.54 -8.59
N ASN A 99 -5.40 4.66 -8.27
CA ASN A 99 -6.37 5.53 -8.95
C ASN A 99 -6.44 5.32 -10.46
N THR A 100 -5.82 4.27 -10.94
CA THR A 100 -5.83 3.81 -12.32
C THR A 100 -5.79 2.29 -12.34
N ALA A 101 -6.65 1.69 -13.15
CA ALA A 101 -6.60 0.26 -13.43
C ALA A 101 -6.67 0.04 -14.95
N ILE A 102 -5.81 -0.82 -15.44
CA ILE A 102 -5.67 -1.09 -16.87
C ILE A 102 -6.20 -2.49 -17.16
N ILE A 103 -7.05 -2.61 -18.18
CA ILE A 103 -7.59 -3.88 -18.65
C ILE A 103 -7.02 -4.16 -20.03
N ALA A 104 -6.13 -5.13 -20.14
CA ALA A 104 -5.59 -5.58 -21.40
C ALA A 104 -6.44 -6.72 -21.98
N PRO A 105 -6.91 -6.63 -23.23
CA PRO A 105 -7.55 -7.73 -23.89
C PRO A 105 -6.55 -8.82 -24.28
N LEU A 106 -6.97 -10.07 -24.15
CA LEU A 106 -6.27 -11.22 -24.67
C LEU A 106 -6.86 -11.59 -26.02
N PHE A 107 -6.04 -11.66 -27.05
CA PHE A 107 -6.47 -12.00 -28.38
C PHE A 107 -6.19 -13.46 -28.73
N ASN A 108 -6.97 -14.02 -29.65
CA ASN A 108 -6.63 -15.26 -30.30
C ASN A 108 -5.37 -15.09 -31.18
N LYS A 109 -4.82 -16.20 -31.70
CA LYS A 109 -3.58 -16.19 -32.53
C LYS A 109 -3.67 -15.27 -33.74
N ASP A 110 -4.86 -15.11 -34.31
CA ASP A 110 -5.09 -14.31 -35.53
C ASP A 110 -5.49 -12.86 -35.17
N GLU A 111 -5.49 -12.50 -33.89
CA GLU A 111 -5.88 -11.17 -33.35
C GLU A 111 -7.28 -10.68 -33.83
N THR A 112 -8.14 -11.59 -34.20
CA THR A 112 -9.48 -11.26 -34.70
C THR A 112 -10.54 -11.23 -33.61
N LYS A 113 -10.30 -11.92 -32.48
CA LYS A 113 -11.26 -12.05 -31.38
C LYS A 113 -10.58 -11.87 -30.01
N ILE A 114 -11.27 -11.19 -29.11
CA ILE A 114 -10.92 -11.15 -27.69
C ILE A 114 -11.32 -12.49 -27.07
N ILE A 115 -10.36 -13.18 -26.48
CA ILE A 115 -10.56 -14.46 -25.79
C ILE A 115 -10.46 -14.32 -24.27
N GLY A 116 -10.10 -13.14 -23.77
CA GLY A 116 -10.03 -12.89 -22.34
C GLY A 116 -9.67 -11.43 -22.03
N LEU A 117 -9.67 -11.11 -20.73
CA LEU A 117 -9.32 -9.80 -20.19
C LEU A 117 -8.38 -9.99 -19.02
N TYR A 118 -7.37 -9.13 -18.90
CA TYR A 118 -6.39 -9.20 -17.83
C TYR A 118 -6.16 -7.83 -17.18
N PRO A 119 -6.19 -7.73 -15.83
CA PRO A 119 -5.93 -6.49 -15.13
C PRO A 119 -4.41 -6.30 -14.98
N LEU A 120 -3.90 -5.18 -15.51
CA LEU A 120 -2.50 -4.79 -15.41
C LEU A 120 -2.29 -3.71 -14.35
N LEU A 121 -1.12 -3.73 -13.71
CA LEU A 121 -0.71 -2.70 -12.76
C LEU A 121 -0.20 -1.45 -13.51
N PRO A 122 -0.72 -0.27 -13.25
CA PRO A 122 -0.27 0.95 -13.92
C PRO A 122 1.18 1.31 -13.60
N SER A 123 1.72 0.90 -12.45
CA SER A 123 3.11 1.13 -12.07
C SER A 123 4.14 0.57 -13.05
N ASN A 124 3.74 -0.42 -13.85
CA ASN A 124 4.58 -1.06 -14.84
C ASN A 124 4.22 -0.65 -16.28
N ALA A 125 3.34 0.35 -16.43
CA ALA A 125 2.78 0.79 -17.69
C ALA A 125 3.27 2.18 -18.06
N GLU A 126 3.52 2.38 -19.35
CA GLU A 126 3.90 3.66 -19.93
C GLU A 126 3.11 3.90 -21.22
N VAL A 127 2.67 5.12 -21.44
CA VAL A 127 2.06 5.53 -22.71
C VAL A 127 3.17 6.08 -23.62
N VAL A 128 3.33 5.47 -24.77
CA VAL A 128 4.39 5.79 -25.72
C VAL A 128 3.80 6.11 -27.09
N GLU A 129 4.45 7.01 -27.82
CA GLU A 129 4.13 7.30 -29.19
C GLU A 129 5.09 6.58 -30.12
N TYR A 130 4.53 5.82 -31.08
CA TYR A 130 5.28 5.21 -32.17
C TYR A 130 4.52 5.34 -33.48
N ARG A 131 5.15 5.91 -34.51
CA ARG A 131 4.54 6.17 -35.83
C ARG A 131 3.21 6.93 -35.76
N LYS A 132 3.15 7.96 -34.93
CA LYS A 132 1.94 8.80 -34.70
C LYS A 132 0.73 8.02 -34.13
N LYS A 133 0.94 6.86 -33.55
CA LYS A 133 -0.04 6.10 -32.79
C LYS A 133 0.37 5.98 -31.33
N LEU A 134 -0.63 5.94 -30.47
CA LEU A 134 -0.42 5.72 -29.05
C LEU A 134 -0.36 4.22 -28.75
N TRP A 135 0.56 3.85 -27.91
CA TRP A 135 0.77 2.48 -27.45
C TRP A 135 0.89 2.47 -25.94
N LEU A 136 0.33 1.45 -25.30
CA LEU A 136 0.61 1.10 -23.92
C LEU A 136 1.75 0.10 -23.90
N ARG A 137 2.89 0.51 -23.35
CA ARG A 137 4.04 -0.36 -23.10
C ARG A 137 3.97 -0.86 -21.67
N TYR A 138 4.09 -2.16 -21.46
CA TYR A 138 4.02 -2.80 -20.17
C TYR A 138 5.24 -3.67 -19.92
N ARG A 139 5.85 -3.50 -18.72
CA ARG A 139 6.99 -4.29 -18.27
C ARG A 139 6.50 -5.37 -17.31
N PHE A 140 6.74 -6.61 -17.63
CA PHE A 140 6.43 -7.75 -16.77
C PHE A 140 7.51 -7.94 -15.70
N ILE A 141 7.16 -8.67 -14.60
CA ILE A 141 8.06 -8.94 -13.47
C ILE A 141 9.32 -9.69 -13.91
N ASN A 142 9.23 -10.54 -14.93
CA ASN A 142 10.37 -11.26 -15.49
C ASN A 142 11.28 -10.39 -16.38
N GLY A 143 11.02 -9.10 -16.50
CA GLY A 143 11.77 -8.13 -17.29
C GLY A 143 11.38 -8.05 -18.78
N GLU A 144 10.49 -8.94 -19.25
CA GLU A 144 9.97 -8.84 -20.62
C GLU A 144 9.05 -7.62 -20.78
N VAL A 145 9.06 -7.06 -21.97
CA VAL A 145 8.28 -5.87 -22.30
C VAL A 145 7.34 -6.21 -23.46
N GLY A 146 6.06 -5.89 -23.27
CA GLY A 146 5.03 -5.98 -24.30
C GLY A 146 4.45 -4.61 -24.61
N ALA A 147 3.90 -4.45 -25.80
CA ALA A 147 3.20 -3.24 -26.20
C ALA A 147 1.88 -3.59 -26.90
N ILE A 148 0.85 -2.82 -26.62
CA ILE A 148 -0.50 -2.94 -27.23
C ILE A 148 -0.96 -1.55 -27.69
N GLU A 149 -1.66 -1.47 -28.80
CA GLU A 149 -2.27 -0.21 -29.24
C GLU A 149 -3.19 0.34 -28.14
N PHE A 150 -3.07 1.61 -27.83
CA PHE A 150 -3.76 2.25 -26.70
C PHE A 150 -5.28 2.21 -26.82
N ASP A 151 -5.81 2.28 -28.04
CA ASP A 151 -7.24 2.21 -28.35
C ASP A 151 -7.85 0.82 -28.08
N LYS A 152 -7.03 -0.21 -27.92
CA LYS A 152 -7.48 -1.58 -27.60
C LYS A 152 -7.50 -1.85 -26.10
N VAL A 153 -7.00 -0.94 -25.27
CA VAL A 153 -6.88 -1.11 -23.83
C VAL A 153 -8.03 -0.40 -23.11
N GLY A 154 -8.61 -1.04 -22.12
CA GLY A 154 -9.53 -0.41 -21.19
C GLY A 154 -8.77 0.27 -20.05
N ILE A 155 -9.06 1.52 -19.77
CA ILE A 155 -8.49 2.25 -18.64
C ILE A 155 -9.62 2.76 -17.76
N LEU A 156 -9.51 2.50 -16.47
CA LEU A 156 -10.39 3.03 -15.43
C LEU A 156 -9.57 3.99 -14.59
N ASN A 157 -10.06 5.22 -14.42
CA ASN A 157 -9.40 6.24 -13.62
C ASN A 157 -10.34 6.75 -12.52
N GLN A 158 -9.75 6.96 -11.33
CA GLN A 158 -10.31 7.79 -10.25
C GLN A 158 -9.48 9.06 -10.13
N TYR A 159 -10.08 10.13 -9.60
CA TYR A 159 -9.41 11.43 -9.42
C TYR A 159 -8.67 11.89 -10.69
N PHE A 160 -9.35 11.80 -11.82
CA PHE A 160 -8.82 12.14 -13.14
C PHE A 160 -8.89 13.66 -13.35
N TYR A 161 -7.74 14.35 -13.32
CA TYR A 161 -7.70 15.81 -13.35
C TYR A 161 -6.57 16.40 -14.21
N ARG A 162 -5.29 16.18 -13.88
CA ARG A 162 -4.16 16.83 -14.57
C ARG A 162 -3.57 15.98 -15.67
N ASP A 163 -3.58 14.70 -15.50
CA ASP A 163 -3.02 13.73 -16.41
C ASP A 163 -4.10 13.25 -17.38
N GLU A 164 -3.76 13.14 -18.66
CA GLU A 164 -4.69 12.72 -19.70
C GLU A 164 -4.85 11.19 -19.81
N PHE A 165 -3.98 10.43 -19.14
CA PHE A 165 -3.94 8.98 -19.24
C PHE A 165 -4.18 8.28 -17.90
N PHE A 166 -3.69 8.86 -16.81
CA PHE A 166 -3.72 8.24 -15.49
C PHE A 166 -4.45 9.11 -14.46
N GLY A 167 -5.05 8.46 -13.46
CA GLY A 167 -5.59 9.13 -12.30
C GLY A 167 -4.50 9.74 -11.42
N GLU A 168 -4.86 10.74 -10.65
CA GLU A 168 -3.96 11.39 -9.69
C GLU A 168 -3.50 10.41 -8.61
N SER A 169 -2.33 10.65 -8.05
CA SER A 169 -1.84 9.85 -6.93
C SER A 169 -2.67 10.05 -5.65
N ASN A 170 -2.60 9.11 -4.72
CA ASN A 170 -3.23 9.22 -3.40
C ASN A 170 -2.54 10.24 -2.47
N GLY A 171 -1.78 11.19 -3.02
CA GLY A 171 -1.07 12.23 -2.26
C GLY A 171 -1.96 13.07 -1.37
N ALA A 172 -3.24 13.22 -1.72
CA ALA A 172 -4.23 13.93 -0.89
C ALA A 172 -4.39 13.28 0.51
N MET A 173 -4.19 11.95 0.61
CA MET A 173 -4.29 11.21 1.86
C MET A 173 -3.00 11.23 2.70
N SER A 174 -1.89 11.75 2.18
CA SER A 174 -0.57 11.64 2.83
C SER A 174 -0.55 12.18 4.25
N ASN A 175 -1.23 13.29 4.51
CA ASN A 175 -1.31 13.88 5.85
C ASN A 175 -2.10 13.00 6.83
N THR A 176 -3.23 12.45 6.39
CA THR A 176 -4.06 11.55 7.22
C THR A 176 -3.31 10.26 7.54
N LEU A 177 -2.60 9.69 6.56
CA LEU A 177 -1.78 8.49 6.74
C LEU A 177 -0.58 8.74 7.66
N LYS A 178 0.05 9.91 7.55
CA LYS A 178 1.12 10.32 8.46
C LYS A 178 0.64 10.48 9.91
N LEU A 179 -0.55 11.05 10.10
CA LEU A 179 -1.14 11.15 11.44
C LEU A 179 -1.45 9.76 12.02
N LEU A 180 -1.96 8.84 11.21
CA LEU A 180 -2.20 7.46 11.62
C LEU A 180 -0.90 6.77 12.04
N ASP A 181 0.16 6.93 11.28
CA ASP A 181 1.47 6.35 11.59
C ASP A 181 2.04 6.91 12.90
N ILE A 182 2.00 8.23 13.10
CA ILE A 182 2.43 8.88 14.34
C ILE A 182 1.60 8.38 15.54
N GLN A 183 0.29 8.19 15.38
CA GLN A 183 -0.55 7.66 16.45
C GLN A 183 -0.21 6.22 16.79
N ASN A 184 0.02 5.38 15.78
CA ASN A 184 0.41 3.99 16.00
C ASN A 184 1.77 3.90 16.71
N GLN A 185 2.75 4.74 16.33
CA GLN A 185 4.03 4.84 17.03
C GLN A 185 3.85 5.32 18.47
N GLY A 186 3.04 6.36 18.68
CA GLY A 186 2.75 6.87 20.02
C GLY A 186 2.07 5.81 20.92
N MET A 187 1.19 4.97 20.36
CA MET A 187 0.60 3.84 21.10
C MET A 187 1.65 2.81 21.46
N GLN A 188 2.51 2.45 20.52
CA GLN A 188 3.58 1.49 20.75
C GLN A 188 4.52 2.00 21.86
N ASP A 189 4.99 3.24 21.76
CA ASP A 189 5.83 3.88 22.76
C ASP A 189 5.14 3.92 24.14
N ALA A 190 3.84 4.22 24.18
CA ALA A 190 3.06 4.24 25.42
C ALA A 190 2.97 2.86 26.07
N ILE A 191 2.77 1.80 25.27
CA ILE A 191 2.74 0.42 25.75
C ILE A 191 4.13 0.02 26.29
N GLU A 192 5.18 0.28 25.55
CA GLU A 192 6.56 -0.01 25.96
C GLU A 192 6.93 0.74 27.25
N GLN A 193 6.54 2.03 27.33
CA GLN A 193 6.80 2.84 28.50
C GLN A 193 5.94 2.45 29.71
N SER A 194 4.73 1.98 29.50
CA SER A 194 3.86 1.49 30.60
C SER A 194 4.39 0.21 31.24
N ALA A 195 5.05 -0.61 30.46
CA ALA A 195 5.71 -1.83 30.95
C ALA A 195 7.00 -1.55 31.73
N THR A 196 7.54 -0.34 31.64
CA THR A 196 8.78 0.03 32.30
C THR A 196 8.51 0.79 33.59
N ILE A 197 8.86 0.18 34.73
CA ILE A 197 8.77 0.85 36.03
C ILE A 197 9.83 1.95 36.09
N ARG A 198 9.43 3.17 36.30
CA ARG A 198 10.31 4.35 36.38
C ARG A 198 10.39 4.83 37.82
N PHE A 199 11.61 5.09 38.28
CA PHE A 199 11.89 5.66 39.58
C PHE A 199 12.65 6.97 39.43
N MET A 200 12.32 7.92 40.26
CA MET A 200 13.11 9.11 40.50
C MET A 200 13.81 8.92 41.84
N ALA A 201 15.13 8.78 41.81
CA ALA A 201 15.94 8.66 43.02
C ALA A 201 16.77 9.94 43.20
N LYS A 202 16.58 10.59 44.33
CA LYS A 202 17.35 11.77 44.72
C LYS A 202 18.57 11.34 45.54
N ILE A 203 19.76 11.72 45.08
CA ILE A 203 21.01 11.46 45.81
C ILE A 203 21.26 12.62 46.75
N GLY A 204 21.43 12.33 48.05
CA GLY A 204 21.60 13.34 49.11
C GLY A 204 22.95 14.02 49.16
N GLN A 205 23.92 13.62 48.31
CA GLN A 205 25.27 14.15 48.24
C GLN A 205 25.57 14.75 46.86
N ASN A 206 26.52 15.70 46.81
CA ASN A 206 27.00 16.23 45.53
C ASN A 206 27.79 15.16 44.78
N VAL A 207 27.20 14.59 43.74
CA VAL A 207 27.80 13.57 42.86
C VAL A 207 28.24 14.26 41.56
N ARG A 208 29.42 13.91 41.06
CA ARG A 208 29.87 14.39 39.75
C ARG A 208 28.97 13.84 38.63
N PRO A 209 28.77 14.61 37.55
CA PRO A 209 27.92 14.15 36.44
C PRO A 209 28.33 12.78 35.86
N GLU A 210 29.63 12.48 35.89
CA GLU A 210 30.19 11.19 35.39
C GLU A 210 29.77 10.02 36.28
N ASP A 211 29.71 10.23 37.60
CA ASP A 211 29.33 9.22 38.58
C ASP A 211 27.80 8.96 38.59
N LEU A 212 26.99 9.94 38.17
CA LEU A 212 25.54 9.82 38.07
C LEU A 212 25.12 8.70 37.09
N LYS A 213 25.83 8.55 35.97
CA LYS A 213 25.55 7.50 35.00
C LYS A 213 25.86 6.10 35.60
N ALA A 214 27.00 5.96 36.23
CA ALA A 214 27.40 4.70 36.90
C ALA A 214 26.39 4.35 38.01
N GLU A 215 25.92 5.34 38.76
CA GLU A 215 24.98 5.13 39.84
C GLU A 215 23.58 4.77 39.32
N ARG A 216 23.14 5.37 38.24
CA ARG A 216 21.90 4.98 37.54
C ARG A 216 21.97 3.51 37.09
N ASP A 217 23.07 3.14 36.48
CA ASP A 217 23.23 1.80 35.92
C ASP A 217 23.29 0.75 37.05
N ARG A 218 23.96 1.09 38.18
CA ARG A 218 23.97 0.29 39.39
C ARG A 218 22.58 0.12 40.03
N PHE A 219 21.82 1.22 40.17
CA PHE A 219 20.46 1.19 40.69
C PHE A 219 19.56 0.32 39.82
N SER A 220 19.67 0.47 38.52
CA SER A 220 18.91 -0.30 37.54
C SER A 220 19.22 -1.81 37.62
N GLN A 221 20.50 -2.16 37.71
CA GLN A 221 20.90 -3.59 37.86
C GLN A 221 20.42 -4.19 39.16
N MET A 222 20.51 -3.48 40.28
CA MET A 222 20.12 -4.00 41.56
C MET A 222 18.64 -4.16 41.78
N ASN A 223 17.82 -3.20 41.23
CA ASN A 223 16.40 -3.11 41.56
C ASN A 223 15.47 -3.44 40.39
N LEU A 224 15.91 -3.24 39.15
CA LEU A 224 15.06 -3.36 37.95
C LEU A 224 15.44 -4.54 37.04
N SER A 225 16.47 -5.31 37.41
CA SER A 225 16.84 -6.50 36.64
C SER A 225 15.80 -7.62 36.79
N ASN A 226 15.64 -8.41 35.72
CA ASN A 226 14.75 -9.58 35.70
C ASN A 226 15.12 -10.64 36.78
N GLU A 227 16.28 -10.51 37.40
CA GLU A 227 16.75 -11.38 38.48
C GLU A 227 16.07 -11.05 39.81
N ASN A 228 15.64 -9.81 40.02
CA ASN A 228 14.91 -9.39 41.22
C ASN A 228 13.41 -9.73 41.13
N ARG A 229 13.09 -11.03 41.15
CA ARG A 229 11.70 -11.51 41.13
C ARG A 229 10.97 -11.39 42.47
N SER A 230 11.66 -10.97 43.54
CA SER A 230 11.09 -10.88 44.89
C SER A 230 10.13 -9.70 45.06
N GLY A 231 10.16 -8.73 44.16
CA GLY A 231 9.35 -7.51 44.28
C GLY A 231 9.78 -6.57 45.40
N VAL A 232 10.90 -6.89 46.09
CA VAL A 232 11.46 -6.07 47.16
C VAL A 232 12.59 -5.22 46.61
N MET A 233 12.51 -3.92 46.78
CA MET A 233 13.56 -2.96 46.44
C MET A 233 14.26 -2.52 47.73
N ILE A 234 15.59 -2.58 47.75
CA ILE A 234 16.43 -2.17 48.87
C ILE A 234 17.24 -0.96 48.43
N PHE A 235 17.15 0.12 49.17
CA PHE A 235 17.85 1.37 48.90
C PHE A 235 18.96 1.63 49.91
N ASP A 236 20.09 2.14 49.44
CA ASP A 236 21.18 2.58 50.28
C ASP A 236 20.84 3.97 50.89
N ALA A 237 21.35 4.29 52.09
CA ALA A 237 21.14 5.56 52.78
C ALA A 237 21.59 6.83 51.97
N LYS A 238 22.36 6.64 50.92
CA LYS A 238 22.75 7.74 50.00
C LYS A 238 21.57 8.28 49.16
N TYR A 239 20.48 7.51 48.99
CA TYR A 239 19.27 7.98 48.31
C TYR A 239 18.36 8.65 49.31
N ALA A 240 18.26 9.99 49.20
CA ALA A 240 17.47 10.80 50.15
C ALA A 240 15.96 10.67 49.93
N ASP A 241 15.55 10.39 48.69
CA ASP A 241 14.14 10.17 48.29
C ASP A 241 14.07 9.28 47.06
N VAL A 242 13.16 8.34 47.07
CA VAL A 242 12.91 7.44 45.95
C VAL A 242 11.39 7.40 45.71
N GLN A 243 10.98 7.93 44.57
CA GLN A 243 9.57 7.96 44.18
C GLN A 243 9.36 7.16 42.90
N GLN A 244 8.35 6.33 42.88
CA GLN A 244 7.88 5.70 41.65
C GLN A 244 7.15 6.75 40.83
N ILE A 245 7.58 6.93 39.59
CA ILE A 245 6.87 7.77 38.64
C ILE A 245 5.78 6.94 38.01
N GLU A 246 4.53 7.26 38.30
CA GLU A 246 3.41 6.67 37.60
C GLU A 246 3.51 7.08 36.12
N SER A 247 3.72 6.08 35.30
CA SER A 247 3.62 6.28 33.84
C SER A 247 2.14 6.53 33.54
N LYS A 248 1.76 7.77 33.30
CA LYS A 248 0.45 8.05 32.70
C LYS A 248 0.55 7.62 31.24
N PRO A 249 -0.14 6.53 30.82
CA PRO A 249 -0.14 6.17 29.41
C PRO A 249 -0.68 7.37 28.63
N TYR A 250 -0.02 7.69 27.53
CA TYR A 250 -0.55 8.66 26.57
C TYR A 250 -1.86 8.06 26.04
N LEU A 251 -2.98 8.50 26.56
CA LEU A 251 -4.29 8.09 26.06
C LEU A 251 -4.52 8.87 24.76
N ILE A 252 -4.45 8.16 23.64
CA ILE A 252 -4.90 8.70 22.37
C ILE A 252 -6.38 9.00 22.52
N ASP A 253 -6.75 10.22 22.17
CA ASP A 253 -8.14 10.63 22.12
C ASP A 253 -8.90 9.72 21.15
N SER A 254 -9.89 8.99 21.67
CA SER A 254 -10.70 8.07 20.86
C SER A 254 -11.40 8.78 19.70
N ASP A 255 -11.80 10.02 19.90
CA ASP A 255 -12.52 10.82 18.90
C ASP A 255 -11.58 11.22 17.75
N GLN A 256 -10.31 11.50 18.05
CA GLN A 256 -9.31 11.77 17.02
C GLN A 256 -9.02 10.51 16.17
N MET A 257 -8.89 9.35 16.84
CA MET A 257 -8.68 8.09 16.13
C MET A 257 -9.88 7.75 15.24
N GLU A 258 -11.10 7.93 15.74
CA GLU A 258 -12.31 7.71 14.96
C GLU A 258 -12.40 8.66 13.76
N SER A 259 -12.06 9.93 13.95
CA SER A 259 -12.00 10.90 12.85
C SER A 259 -11.02 10.48 11.76
N ILE A 260 -9.82 10.01 12.12
CA ILE A 260 -8.83 9.53 11.15
C ILE A 260 -9.34 8.28 10.41
N LYS A 261 -9.92 7.31 11.14
CA LYS A 261 -10.54 6.12 10.53
C LYS A 261 -11.62 6.50 9.53
N ASN A 262 -12.51 7.40 9.92
CA ASN A 262 -13.61 7.86 9.06
C ASN A 262 -13.07 8.56 7.80
N ASN A 263 -12.01 9.36 7.91
CA ASN A 263 -11.37 9.99 6.75
C ASN A 263 -10.80 8.95 5.78
N VAL A 264 -10.17 7.89 6.28
CA VAL A 264 -9.65 6.81 5.43
C VAL A 264 -10.80 6.05 4.76
N PHE A 265 -11.85 5.66 5.51
CA PHE A 265 -12.99 4.93 4.93
C PHE A 265 -13.81 5.75 3.95
N ASN A 266 -13.90 7.07 4.14
CA ASN A 266 -14.61 7.94 3.21
C ASN A 266 -13.82 8.22 1.93
N TYR A 267 -12.51 8.01 1.94
CA TYR A 267 -11.66 8.22 0.77
C TYR A 267 -11.66 7.00 -0.16
N PHE A 268 -11.65 5.79 0.38
CA PHE A 268 -11.65 4.54 -0.36
C PHE A 268 -13.04 3.89 -0.43
#